data_4f24f9aa74ed02d0a2bbab4a14a46eaf
#
_entry.id   4f24f9aa74ed02d0a2bbab4a14a46eaf
#
_cell.length_a   1.000
_cell.length_b   1.000
_cell.length_c   1.000
_cell.angle_alpha   90.00
_cell.angle_beta   90.00
_cell.angle_gamma   90.00
#
_symmetry.space_group_name_H-M   'P 1'
#
loop_
_entity.id
_entity.type
_entity.pdbx_description
1 polymer ?
#
loop_
_entity_poly.entity_id
_entity_poly.type
_entity_poly.pdbx_seq_one_letter_code
_entity_poly.pdbx_strand_id
1 'polypeptide(L)'
;MTTNPGTSAMSVGTVLTDRFDRALLYATHVHGGQLRKATTIPYVAHLLAVAATVLEYGGSEDMAIAGLLHDAVEDQGGEPRLVDIRNRFGDRVADIVRSCSDSVVNTAAGQQKEDWRTRKVRYIDHLKTVDPETRLVSLSDKVHNARSILRDLRKPDIGSAVWGRFKQPKEDTLWYYRELANAFAQLLPGQLAEELMEIVIVLENE
;
A
#
# COMPACT_ATOMS: atom_id res chain seq x y z
N MET A 1 -30.86 -41.90 11.73
CA MET A 1 -30.30 -41.36 10.45
C MET A 1 -29.88 -39.95 10.70
N THR A 2 -28.62 -39.77 10.98
CA THR A 2 -28.01 -38.47 11.27
C THR A 2 -27.38 -37.98 9.96
N THR A 3 -27.96 -36.96 9.38
CA THR A 3 -27.41 -36.27 8.21
C THR A 3 -26.23 -35.40 8.66
N ASN A 4 -25.08 -35.69 8.12
CA ASN A 4 -23.85 -34.90 8.32
C ASN A 4 -23.92 -33.64 7.44
N PRO A 5 -23.93 -32.42 8.00
CA PRO A 5 -23.86 -31.21 7.21
C PRO A 5 -22.43 -30.70 7.18
N GLY A 6 -21.87 -30.50 6.01
CA GLY A 6 -20.82 -29.52 5.84
C GLY A 6 -19.47 -30.05 5.39
N THR A 7 -19.38 -30.46 4.14
CA THR A 7 -18.14 -30.22 3.39
C THR A 7 -17.99 -28.71 3.20
N SER A 8 -17.22 -28.08 4.08
CA SER A 8 -16.72 -26.73 3.83
C SER A 8 -15.98 -26.78 2.49
N ALA A 9 -16.49 -26.08 1.49
CA ALA A 9 -15.76 -25.87 0.24
C ALA A 9 -14.42 -25.24 0.61
N MET A 10 -13.33 -25.99 0.40
CA MET A 10 -11.98 -25.41 0.49
C MET A 10 -11.96 -24.24 -0.49
N SER A 11 -11.76 -23.03 0.01
CA SER A 11 -11.56 -21.86 -0.86
C SER A 11 -10.37 -22.19 -1.77
N VAL A 12 -10.58 -22.24 -3.06
CA VAL A 12 -9.49 -22.38 -4.03
C VAL A 12 -8.60 -21.16 -3.84
N GLY A 13 -7.37 -21.38 -3.39
CA GLY A 13 -6.41 -20.29 -3.19
C GLY A 13 -6.17 -19.53 -4.49
N THR A 14 -5.74 -18.27 -4.38
CA THR A 14 -5.40 -17.45 -5.53
C THR A 14 -4.30 -18.11 -6.35
N VAL A 15 -4.55 -18.35 -7.63
CA VAL A 15 -3.58 -18.87 -8.59
C VAL A 15 -2.87 -17.68 -9.24
N LEU A 16 -1.55 -17.64 -9.13
CA LEU A 16 -0.70 -16.68 -9.84
C LEU A 16 -0.34 -17.23 -11.22
N THR A 17 -0.41 -16.39 -12.22
CA THR A 17 -0.07 -16.72 -13.61
C THR A 17 1.16 -15.94 -14.07
N ASP A 18 1.57 -16.12 -15.32
CA ASP A 18 2.62 -15.34 -15.98
C ASP A 18 2.34 -13.81 -15.99
N ARG A 19 1.10 -13.39 -15.73
CA ARG A 19 0.77 -11.96 -15.54
C ARG A 19 1.46 -11.41 -14.29
N PHE A 20 1.46 -12.16 -13.19
CA PHE A 20 2.16 -11.77 -11.97
C PHE A 20 3.67 -11.69 -12.18
N ASP A 21 4.25 -12.67 -12.89
CA ASP A 21 5.69 -12.67 -13.23
C ASP A 21 6.07 -11.43 -14.04
N ARG A 22 5.27 -11.09 -15.05
CA ARG A 22 5.46 -9.87 -15.85
C ARG A 22 5.31 -8.60 -15.01
N ALA A 23 4.39 -8.57 -14.06
CA ALA A 23 4.19 -7.43 -13.17
C ALA A 23 5.38 -7.24 -12.22
N LEU A 24 5.94 -8.33 -11.71
CA LEU A 24 7.13 -8.29 -10.86
C LEU A 24 8.35 -7.76 -11.64
N LEU A 25 8.57 -8.26 -12.85
CA LEU A 25 9.63 -7.76 -13.73
C LEU A 25 9.42 -6.27 -14.05
N TYR A 26 8.19 -5.87 -14.35
CA TYR A 26 7.85 -4.48 -14.63
C TYR A 26 8.09 -3.58 -13.42
N ALA A 27 7.62 -3.95 -12.23
CA ALA A 27 7.84 -3.21 -11.00
C ALA A 27 9.32 -3.03 -10.69
N THR A 28 10.10 -4.10 -10.82
CA THR A 28 11.56 -4.08 -10.64
C THR A 28 12.25 -3.12 -11.60
N HIS A 29 11.80 -3.07 -12.86
CA HIS A 29 12.35 -2.18 -13.88
C HIS A 29 11.96 -0.71 -13.61
N VAL A 30 10.69 -0.46 -13.32
CA VAL A 30 10.14 0.89 -13.06
C VAL A 30 10.79 1.53 -11.84
N HIS A 31 11.00 0.76 -10.77
CA HIS A 31 11.65 1.22 -9.55
C HIS A 31 13.15 0.88 -9.50
N GLY A 32 13.76 0.60 -10.66
CA GLY A 32 15.19 0.28 -10.76
C GLY A 32 16.06 1.40 -10.19
N GLY A 33 16.92 1.06 -9.22
CA GLY A 33 17.77 2.02 -8.52
C GLY A 33 17.09 2.86 -7.44
N GLN A 34 15.76 2.80 -7.30
CA GLN A 34 15.05 3.48 -6.22
C GLN A 34 15.28 2.75 -4.90
N LEU A 35 15.56 3.51 -3.85
CA LEU A 35 15.71 3.02 -2.48
C LEU A 35 14.56 3.52 -1.59
N ARG A 36 14.26 2.77 -0.54
CA ARG A 36 13.41 3.25 0.54
C ARG A 36 14.03 4.48 1.17
N LYS A 37 13.20 5.49 1.43
CA LYS A 37 13.62 6.83 1.85
C LYS A 37 14.60 6.80 3.03
N ALA A 38 15.77 7.43 2.85
CA ALA A 38 16.88 7.48 3.80
C ALA A 38 17.34 6.09 4.28
N THR A 39 17.38 5.12 3.40
CA THR A 39 17.91 3.77 3.65
C THR A 39 18.68 3.26 2.44
N THR A 40 19.34 2.11 2.57
CA THR A 40 19.98 1.37 1.48
C THR A 40 19.09 0.24 0.94
N ILE A 41 17.84 0.14 1.39
CA ILE A 41 16.92 -0.95 1.04
C ILE A 41 16.32 -0.68 -0.35
N PRO A 42 16.45 -1.60 -1.32
CA PRO A 42 15.80 -1.47 -2.61
C PRO A 42 14.28 -1.31 -2.47
N TYR A 43 13.70 -0.40 -3.25
CA TYR A 43 12.25 -0.10 -3.15
C TYR A 43 11.37 -1.33 -3.42
N VAL A 44 11.84 -2.22 -4.30
CA VAL A 44 11.15 -3.48 -4.62
C VAL A 44 10.84 -4.33 -3.38
N ALA A 45 11.63 -4.24 -2.32
CA ALA A 45 11.36 -4.94 -1.07
C ALA A 45 10.02 -4.52 -0.43
N HIS A 46 9.64 -3.24 -0.58
CA HIS A 46 8.33 -2.75 -0.17
C HIS A 46 7.21 -3.31 -1.05
N LEU A 47 7.38 -3.25 -2.36
CA LEU A 47 6.37 -3.71 -3.31
C LEU A 47 6.07 -5.21 -3.15
N LEU A 48 7.12 -6.02 -2.95
CA LEU A 48 6.98 -7.44 -2.65
C LEU A 48 6.24 -7.68 -1.33
N ALA A 49 6.55 -6.93 -0.28
CA ALA A 49 5.89 -7.06 1.01
C ALA A 49 4.39 -6.69 0.93
N VAL A 50 4.05 -5.65 0.18
CA VAL A 50 2.64 -5.27 -0.04
C VAL A 50 1.90 -6.35 -0.81
N ALA A 51 2.46 -6.86 -1.91
CA ALA A 51 1.85 -7.93 -2.69
C ALA A 51 1.70 -9.23 -1.87
N ALA A 52 2.71 -9.58 -1.07
CA ALA A 52 2.65 -10.74 -0.17
C ALA A 52 1.52 -10.59 0.86
N THR A 53 1.40 -9.43 1.52
CA THR A 53 0.32 -9.15 2.46
C THR A 53 -1.05 -9.26 1.79
N VAL A 54 -1.22 -8.72 0.58
CA VAL A 54 -2.47 -8.85 -0.19
C VAL A 54 -2.84 -10.32 -0.38
N LEU A 55 -1.88 -11.18 -0.77
CA LEU A 55 -2.11 -12.61 -0.98
C LEU A 55 -2.40 -13.35 0.33
N GLU A 56 -1.69 -13.04 1.42
CA GLU A 56 -1.91 -13.62 2.75
C GLU A 56 -3.32 -13.34 3.29
N TYR A 57 -3.89 -12.19 2.92
CA TYR A 57 -5.26 -11.81 3.29
C TYR A 57 -6.30 -12.12 2.20
N GLY A 58 -5.99 -13.07 1.31
CA GLY A 58 -6.95 -13.66 0.36
C GLY A 58 -7.23 -12.80 -0.88
N GLY A 59 -6.36 -11.84 -1.18
CA GLY A 59 -6.48 -11.02 -2.39
C GLY A 59 -6.30 -11.81 -3.67
N SER A 60 -6.91 -11.35 -4.75
CA SER A 60 -6.80 -11.91 -6.10
C SER A 60 -5.45 -11.60 -6.76
N GLU A 61 -5.16 -12.26 -7.90
CA GLU A 61 -3.98 -11.93 -8.70
C GLU A 61 -3.95 -10.45 -9.13
N ASP A 62 -5.09 -9.89 -9.54
CA ASP A 62 -5.17 -8.47 -9.91
C ASP A 62 -4.82 -7.54 -8.74
N MET A 63 -5.26 -7.88 -7.54
CA MET A 63 -4.91 -7.14 -6.33
C MET A 63 -3.43 -7.26 -5.99
N ALA A 64 -2.84 -8.45 -6.12
CA ALA A 64 -1.41 -8.68 -5.87
C ALA A 64 -0.54 -7.93 -6.90
N ILE A 65 -0.94 -7.94 -8.19
CA ILE A 65 -0.31 -7.14 -9.23
C ILE A 65 -0.43 -5.65 -8.92
N ALA A 66 -1.61 -5.19 -8.50
CA ALA A 66 -1.79 -3.80 -8.08
C ALA A 66 -0.91 -3.46 -6.86
N GLY A 67 -0.72 -4.39 -5.92
CA GLY A 67 0.22 -4.24 -4.80
C GLY A 67 1.67 -4.06 -5.25
N LEU A 68 2.12 -4.76 -6.30
CA LEU A 68 3.44 -4.55 -6.90
C LEU A 68 3.59 -3.18 -7.57
N LEU A 69 2.48 -2.60 -8.06
CA LEU A 69 2.50 -1.43 -8.94
C LEU A 69 1.93 -0.16 -8.28
N HIS A 70 1.45 -0.23 -7.03
CA HIS A 70 0.66 0.83 -6.39
C HIS A 70 1.35 2.19 -6.35
N ASP A 71 2.69 2.22 -6.22
CA ASP A 71 3.49 3.44 -6.17
C ASP A 71 4.06 3.87 -7.54
N ALA A 72 3.89 3.03 -8.58
CA ALA A 72 4.50 3.29 -9.88
C ALA A 72 3.99 4.59 -10.53
N VAL A 73 2.73 4.94 -10.33
CA VAL A 73 2.11 6.16 -10.87
C VAL A 73 2.60 7.39 -10.10
N GLU A 74 2.59 7.33 -8.77
CA GLU A 74 2.95 8.47 -7.92
C GLU A 74 4.44 8.82 -8.01
N ASP A 75 5.30 7.80 -8.10
CA ASP A 75 6.75 7.95 -8.04
C ASP A 75 7.43 7.98 -9.42
N GLN A 76 6.85 7.34 -10.45
CA GLN A 76 7.58 6.96 -11.67
C GLN A 76 6.84 7.31 -12.97
N GLY A 77 6.15 8.46 -13.04
CA GLY A 77 5.69 8.97 -14.33
C GLY A 77 4.25 9.45 -14.44
N GLY A 78 3.46 9.43 -13.37
CA GLY A 78 2.10 10.00 -13.36
C GLY A 78 1.13 9.30 -14.32
N GLU A 79 0.23 10.08 -14.93
CA GLU A 79 -0.82 9.57 -15.82
C GLU A 79 -0.31 8.71 -16.99
N PRO A 80 0.80 9.05 -17.69
CA PRO A 80 1.35 8.16 -18.72
C PRO A 80 1.72 6.77 -18.20
N ARG A 81 2.20 6.67 -16.95
CA ARG A 81 2.48 5.39 -16.30
C ARG A 81 1.21 4.59 -16.04
N LEU A 82 0.14 5.25 -15.62
CA LEU A 82 -1.16 4.62 -15.42
C LEU A 82 -1.72 4.03 -16.71
N VAL A 83 -1.61 4.75 -17.82
CA VAL A 83 -2.00 4.25 -19.16
C VAL A 83 -1.19 3.01 -19.56
N ASP A 84 0.12 3.02 -19.32
CA ASP A 84 0.98 1.86 -19.62
C ASP A 84 0.60 0.63 -18.76
N ILE A 85 0.32 0.84 -17.45
CA ILE A 85 -0.17 -0.21 -16.56
C ILE A 85 -1.49 -0.79 -17.07
N ARG A 86 -2.44 0.05 -17.47
CA ARG A 86 -3.73 -0.36 -18.03
C ARG A 86 -3.57 -1.23 -19.26
N ASN A 87 -2.72 -0.83 -20.19
CA ASN A 87 -2.48 -1.57 -21.43
C ASN A 87 -1.81 -2.94 -21.18
N ARG A 88 -1.00 -3.08 -20.13
CA ARG A 88 -0.26 -4.31 -19.83
C ARG A 88 -1.00 -5.28 -18.92
N PHE A 89 -1.72 -4.75 -17.94
CA PHE A 89 -2.28 -5.53 -16.83
C PHE A 89 -3.81 -5.44 -16.73
N GLY A 90 -4.44 -4.60 -17.56
CA GLY A 90 -5.88 -4.46 -17.63
C GLY A 90 -6.47 -3.37 -16.76
N ASP A 91 -7.77 -3.10 -16.96
CA ASP A 91 -8.49 -2.02 -16.32
C ASP A 91 -8.53 -2.18 -14.80
N ARG A 92 -8.81 -3.39 -14.30
CA ARG A 92 -8.96 -3.63 -12.86
C ARG A 92 -7.70 -3.29 -12.08
N VAL A 93 -6.53 -3.75 -12.56
CA VAL A 93 -5.23 -3.43 -11.95
C VAL A 93 -4.99 -1.92 -11.97
N ALA A 94 -5.21 -1.27 -13.12
CA ALA A 94 -4.99 0.17 -13.25
C ALA A 94 -5.92 0.99 -12.36
N ASP A 95 -7.18 0.58 -12.19
CA ASP A 95 -8.16 1.27 -11.34
C ASP A 95 -7.79 1.16 -9.85
N ILE A 96 -7.31 -0.01 -9.40
CA ILE A 96 -6.79 -0.17 -8.04
C ILE A 96 -5.55 0.70 -7.84
N VAL A 97 -4.57 0.65 -8.74
CA VAL A 97 -3.34 1.46 -8.67
C VAL A 97 -3.68 2.95 -8.64
N ARG A 98 -4.60 3.40 -9.50
CA ARG A 98 -5.08 4.79 -9.51
C ARG A 98 -5.65 5.20 -8.15
N SER A 99 -6.46 4.34 -7.56
CA SER A 99 -7.14 4.60 -6.28
C SER A 99 -6.18 4.54 -5.07
N CYS A 100 -5.06 3.83 -5.17
CA CYS A 100 -4.01 3.82 -4.16
C CYS A 100 -3.12 5.08 -4.20
N SER A 101 -3.12 5.83 -5.32
CA SER A 101 -2.30 7.03 -5.50
C SER A 101 -3.02 8.28 -4.98
N ASP A 102 -2.38 9.07 -4.12
CA ASP A 102 -2.92 10.37 -3.67
C ASP A 102 -2.69 11.50 -4.70
N SER A 103 -1.89 11.22 -5.73
CA SER A 103 -1.58 12.16 -6.82
C SER A 103 -1.14 11.41 -8.07
N VAL A 104 -1.61 11.88 -9.22
CA VAL A 104 -1.20 11.36 -10.54
C VAL A 104 -0.36 12.37 -11.32
N VAL A 105 0.08 13.45 -10.68
CA VAL A 105 0.93 14.43 -11.32
C VAL A 105 2.31 13.85 -11.60
N ASN A 106 2.87 14.15 -12.76
CA ASN A 106 4.21 13.74 -13.12
C ASN A 106 5.25 14.71 -12.53
N THR A 107 5.73 14.39 -11.32
CA THR A 107 6.74 15.22 -10.65
C THR A 107 8.10 15.21 -11.37
N ALA A 108 8.40 14.12 -12.13
CA ALA A 108 9.61 14.07 -12.96
C ALA A 108 9.54 15.05 -14.14
N ALA A 109 8.32 15.42 -14.60
CA ALA A 109 8.09 16.45 -15.58
C ALA A 109 7.91 17.87 -14.97
N GLY A 110 8.24 18.04 -13.69
CA GLY A 110 8.16 19.34 -13.01
C GLY A 110 6.78 19.76 -12.52
N GLN A 111 5.78 18.87 -12.60
CA GLN A 111 4.46 19.15 -12.02
C GLN A 111 4.52 19.16 -10.50
N GLN A 112 3.81 20.09 -9.87
CA GLN A 112 3.78 20.19 -8.41
C GLN A 112 2.56 19.47 -7.83
N LYS A 113 2.77 18.76 -6.72
CA LYS A 113 1.68 18.20 -5.93
C LYS A 113 1.01 19.32 -5.12
N GLU A 114 -0.28 19.21 -4.91
CA GLU A 114 -1.02 20.04 -3.98
C GLU A 114 -0.47 19.93 -2.54
N ASP A 115 -0.96 20.81 -1.66
CA ASP A 115 -0.63 20.74 -0.23
C ASP A 115 -0.80 19.33 0.35
N TRP A 116 0.14 18.94 1.20
CA TRP A 116 0.20 17.59 1.73
C TRP A 116 -1.06 17.22 2.55
N ARG A 117 -1.49 18.12 3.44
CA ARG A 117 -2.65 17.87 4.32
C ARG A 117 -3.92 17.70 3.49
N THR A 118 -4.12 18.55 2.51
CA THR A 118 -5.25 18.50 1.57
C THR A 118 -5.31 17.17 0.84
N ARG A 119 -4.18 16.69 0.31
CA ARG A 119 -4.11 15.39 -0.36
C ARG A 119 -4.43 14.23 0.59
N LYS A 120 -3.92 14.26 1.84
CA LYS A 120 -4.14 13.18 2.81
C LYS A 120 -5.60 13.13 3.28
N VAL A 121 -6.24 14.27 3.53
CA VAL A 121 -7.67 14.33 3.84
C VAL A 121 -8.49 13.75 2.68
N ARG A 122 -8.21 14.20 1.46
CA ARG A 122 -8.91 13.68 0.26
C ARG A 122 -8.71 12.17 0.08
N TYR A 123 -7.51 11.66 0.33
CA TYR A 123 -7.23 10.23 0.26
C TYR A 123 -8.04 9.43 1.27
N ILE A 124 -8.12 9.89 2.53
CA ILE A 124 -8.92 9.24 3.57
C ILE A 124 -10.41 9.24 3.18
N ASP A 125 -10.93 10.36 2.66
CA ASP A 125 -12.30 10.43 2.18
C ASP A 125 -12.55 9.52 0.98
N HIS A 126 -11.57 9.41 0.07
CA HIS A 126 -11.64 8.51 -1.08
C HIS A 126 -11.76 7.03 -0.66
N LEU A 127 -11.13 6.60 0.44
CA LEU A 127 -11.26 5.24 0.95
C LEU A 127 -12.72 4.84 1.23
N LYS A 128 -13.61 5.80 1.51
CA LYS A 128 -15.04 5.55 1.73
C LYS A 128 -15.77 5.16 0.43
N THR A 129 -15.23 5.55 -0.72
CA THR A 129 -15.87 5.39 -2.03
C THR A 129 -15.36 4.19 -2.83
N VAL A 130 -14.18 3.67 -2.50
CA VAL A 130 -13.59 2.53 -3.22
C VAL A 130 -14.12 1.20 -2.69
N ASP A 131 -13.96 0.15 -3.49
CA ASP A 131 -14.38 -1.21 -3.15
C ASP A 131 -13.45 -1.88 -2.10
N PRO A 132 -13.87 -3.00 -1.47
CA PRO A 132 -13.07 -3.70 -0.46
C PRO A 132 -11.72 -4.21 -0.98
N GLU A 133 -11.62 -4.62 -2.24
CA GLU A 133 -10.37 -5.11 -2.84
C GLU A 133 -9.32 -3.99 -2.93
N THR A 134 -9.74 -2.82 -3.39
CA THR A 134 -8.89 -1.62 -3.41
C THR A 134 -8.45 -1.22 -2.00
N ARG A 135 -9.37 -1.30 -1.02
CA ARG A 135 -9.04 -1.04 0.39
C ARG A 135 -8.00 -2.02 0.92
N LEU A 136 -8.06 -3.31 0.55
CA LEU A 136 -7.08 -4.29 1.00
C LEU A 136 -5.67 -3.97 0.48
N VAL A 137 -5.53 -3.59 -0.78
CA VAL A 137 -4.24 -3.18 -1.35
C VAL A 137 -3.70 -1.93 -0.63
N SER A 138 -4.56 -0.93 -0.44
CA SER A 138 -4.20 0.30 0.29
C SER A 138 -3.80 0.01 1.74
N LEU A 139 -4.57 -0.82 2.47
CA LEU A 139 -4.27 -1.18 3.85
C LEU A 139 -2.93 -1.93 3.96
N SER A 140 -2.66 -2.86 3.03
CA SER A 140 -1.40 -3.62 2.99
C SER A 140 -0.18 -2.70 2.85
N ASP A 141 -0.26 -1.65 2.02
CA ASP A 141 0.77 -0.61 1.93
C ASP A 141 0.94 0.12 3.27
N LYS A 142 -0.16 0.58 3.87
CA LYS A 142 -0.09 1.37 5.10
C LYS A 142 0.45 0.57 6.28
N VAL A 143 0.06 -0.69 6.40
CA VAL A 143 0.61 -1.62 7.41
C VAL A 143 2.11 -1.83 7.20
N HIS A 144 2.55 -2.13 5.97
CA HIS A 144 3.99 -2.31 5.71
C HIS A 144 4.80 -1.04 6.02
N ASN A 145 4.28 0.14 5.67
CA ASN A 145 4.92 1.41 5.99
C ASN A 145 4.97 1.65 7.51
N ALA A 146 3.88 1.42 8.23
CA ALA A 146 3.83 1.56 9.70
C ALA A 146 4.78 0.58 10.40
N ARG A 147 4.81 -0.71 9.98
CA ARG A 147 5.79 -1.71 10.45
C ARG A 147 7.22 -1.24 10.25
N SER A 148 7.52 -0.61 9.11
CA SER A 148 8.86 -0.11 8.80
C SER A 148 9.25 1.05 9.71
N ILE A 149 8.33 1.97 10.01
CA ILE A 149 8.57 3.07 10.96
C ILE A 149 8.84 2.51 12.35
N LEU A 150 7.97 1.62 12.86
CA LEU A 150 8.09 1.03 14.18
C LEU A 150 9.40 0.23 14.34
N ARG A 151 9.74 -0.58 13.33
CA ARG A 151 11.00 -1.32 13.31
C ARG A 151 12.21 -0.40 13.43
N ASP A 152 12.22 0.70 12.68
CA ASP A 152 13.35 1.60 12.65
C ASP A 152 13.39 2.50 13.90
N LEU A 153 12.23 2.87 14.46
CA LEU A 153 12.12 3.58 15.73
C LEU A 153 12.74 2.77 16.89
N ARG A 154 12.59 1.44 16.87
CA ARG A 154 13.14 0.52 17.89
C ARG A 154 14.61 0.17 17.70
N LYS A 155 15.25 0.61 16.62
CA LYS A 155 16.68 0.41 16.41
C LYS A 155 17.49 1.41 17.22
N PRO A 156 18.50 0.96 18.02
CA PRO A 156 19.32 1.86 18.83
C PRO A 156 20.09 2.93 18.04
N ASP A 157 20.44 2.61 16.79
CA ASP A 157 21.19 3.48 15.88
C ASP A 157 20.31 4.46 15.10
N ILE A 158 18.99 4.29 15.14
CA ILE A 158 18.02 5.15 14.43
C ILE A 158 17.14 5.89 15.44
N GLY A 159 16.34 5.15 16.21
CA GLY A 159 15.42 5.70 17.20
C GLY A 159 14.53 6.80 16.63
N SER A 160 14.34 7.87 17.38
CA SER A 160 13.50 9.01 16.98
C SER A 160 13.99 9.75 15.73
N ALA A 161 15.23 9.55 15.27
CA ALA A 161 15.73 10.11 14.02
C ALA A 161 14.95 9.60 12.79
N VAL A 162 14.18 8.50 12.91
CA VAL A 162 13.30 7.99 11.86
C VAL A 162 12.31 9.06 11.36
N TRP A 163 11.85 9.95 12.23
CA TRP A 163 10.91 11.02 11.88
C TRP A 163 11.51 12.05 10.93
N GLY A 164 12.82 12.27 10.97
CA GLY A 164 13.53 13.14 10.02
C GLY A 164 13.52 12.67 8.56
N ARG A 165 13.09 11.44 8.30
CA ARG A 165 12.90 10.93 6.92
C ARG A 165 11.66 11.50 6.25
N PHE A 166 10.69 11.99 7.02
CA PHE A 166 9.45 12.54 6.49
C PHE A 166 9.60 14.04 6.21
N LYS A 167 8.86 14.54 5.22
CA LYS A 167 8.82 15.98 4.93
C LYS A 167 7.96 16.74 5.94
N GLN A 168 7.04 16.04 6.59
CA GLN A 168 6.14 16.58 7.60
C GLN A 168 6.65 16.24 9.00
N PRO A 169 6.33 17.05 10.01
CA PRO A 169 6.61 16.77 11.41
C PRO A 169 6.06 15.41 11.87
N LYS A 170 6.60 14.90 12.99
CA LYS A 170 6.12 13.66 13.64
C LYS A 170 4.61 13.71 13.86
N GLU A 171 4.10 14.81 14.40
CA GLU A 171 2.71 15.01 14.76
C GLU A 171 1.76 14.87 13.55
N ASP A 172 2.13 15.46 12.42
CA ASP A 172 1.34 15.36 11.18
C ASP A 172 1.37 13.94 10.62
N THR A 173 2.52 13.28 10.68
CA THR A 173 2.65 11.89 10.24
C THR A 173 1.79 10.97 11.12
N LEU A 174 1.85 11.11 12.45
CA LEU A 174 1.04 10.34 13.38
C LEU A 174 -0.45 10.61 13.21
N TRP A 175 -0.85 11.88 13.05
CA TRP A 175 -2.23 12.22 12.71
C TRP A 175 -2.72 11.45 11.49
N TYR A 176 -1.93 11.43 10.41
CA TYR A 176 -2.33 10.73 9.19
C TYR A 176 -2.50 9.22 9.40
N TYR A 177 -1.58 8.58 10.11
CA TYR A 177 -1.70 7.15 10.42
C TYR A 177 -2.87 6.86 11.36
N ARG A 178 -3.17 7.73 12.31
CA ARG A 178 -4.34 7.61 13.19
C ARG A 178 -5.65 7.68 12.39
N GLU A 179 -5.77 8.64 11.48
CA GLU A 179 -6.97 8.75 10.63
C GLU A 179 -7.12 7.55 9.70
N LEU A 180 -6.03 7.03 9.15
CA LEU A 180 -6.05 5.81 8.34
C LEU A 180 -6.49 4.59 9.16
N ALA A 181 -5.93 4.39 10.36
CA ALA A 181 -6.30 3.27 11.22
C ALA A 181 -7.79 3.33 11.60
N ASN A 182 -8.31 4.51 11.94
CA ASN A 182 -9.74 4.71 12.22
C ASN A 182 -10.61 4.41 10.99
N ALA A 183 -10.19 4.87 9.81
CA ALA A 183 -10.93 4.62 8.57
C ALA A 183 -10.96 3.12 8.22
N PHE A 184 -9.82 2.43 8.27
CA PHE A 184 -9.76 1.00 7.96
C PHE A 184 -10.48 0.13 8.99
N ALA A 185 -10.44 0.48 10.28
CA ALA A 185 -11.20 -0.22 11.30
C ALA A 185 -12.72 -0.19 11.04
N GLN A 186 -13.22 0.85 10.38
CA GLN A 186 -14.63 0.98 10.00
C GLN A 186 -14.95 0.39 8.62
N LEU A 187 -14.06 0.60 7.64
CA LEU A 187 -14.34 0.31 6.23
C LEU A 187 -13.90 -1.09 5.77
N LEU A 188 -12.94 -1.68 6.48
CA LEU A 188 -12.39 -3.03 6.22
C LEU A 188 -11.95 -3.67 7.55
N PRO A 189 -12.88 -3.93 8.49
CA PRO A 189 -12.55 -4.51 9.80
C PRO A 189 -11.94 -5.91 9.64
N GLY A 190 -10.95 -6.24 10.48
CA GLY A 190 -10.27 -7.51 10.51
C GLY A 190 -8.82 -7.40 11.00
N GLN A 191 -8.13 -8.52 11.08
CA GLN A 191 -6.79 -8.63 11.68
C GLN A 191 -5.78 -7.60 11.13
N LEU A 192 -5.79 -7.34 9.81
CA LEU A 192 -4.85 -6.39 9.20
C LEU A 192 -5.14 -4.94 9.62
N ALA A 193 -6.42 -4.57 9.77
CA ALA A 193 -6.81 -3.25 10.27
C ALA A 193 -6.52 -3.10 11.77
N GLU A 194 -6.74 -4.16 12.54
CA GLU A 194 -6.38 -4.22 13.96
C GLU A 194 -4.88 -4.05 14.15
N GLU A 195 -4.06 -4.73 13.35
CA GLU A 195 -2.61 -4.59 13.37
C GLU A 195 -2.15 -3.15 13.08
N LEU A 196 -2.76 -2.49 12.07
CA LEU A 196 -2.44 -1.09 11.80
C LEU A 196 -2.74 -0.22 13.03
N MET A 197 -3.88 -0.43 13.68
CA MET A 197 -4.28 0.32 14.88
C MET A 197 -3.29 0.09 16.02
N GLU A 198 -2.91 -1.16 16.29
CA GLU A 198 -1.93 -1.50 17.32
C GLU A 198 -0.58 -0.82 17.08
N ILE A 199 -0.09 -0.86 15.85
CA ILE A 199 1.17 -0.19 15.49
C ILE A 199 1.06 1.32 15.72
N VAL A 200 -0.04 1.95 15.30
CA VAL A 200 -0.25 3.39 15.47
C VAL A 200 -0.28 3.78 16.95
N ILE A 201 -0.98 3.01 17.80
CA ILE A 201 -0.98 3.22 19.25
C ILE A 201 0.44 3.18 19.83
N VAL A 202 1.27 2.23 19.40
CA VAL A 202 2.67 2.15 19.85
C VAL A 202 3.46 3.36 19.37
N LEU A 203 3.34 3.75 18.10
CA LEU A 203 4.07 4.90 17.53
C LEU A 203 3.75 6.23 18.22
N GLU A 204 2.52 6.38 18.75
CA GLU A 204 2.11 7.59 19.48
C GLU A 204 2.68 7.65 20.90
N ASN A 205 3.01 6.49 21.49
CA ASN A 205 3.52 6.38 22.85
C ASN A 205 5.06 6.34 22.93
N GLU A 206 5.75 6.18 21.81
CA GLU A 206 7.21 6.22 21.67
C GLU A 206 7.70 7.65 21.30
#